data_880e032f1b2c7ca5b7ab1d0bad3b6269
#
_entry.id   880e032f1b2c7ca5b7ab1d0bad3b6269
#
_cell.length_a   1.000
_cell.length_b   1.000
_cell.length_c   1.000
_cell.angle_alpha   90.00
_cell.angle_beta   90.00
_cell.angle_gamma   90.00
#
_symmetry.space_group_name_H-M   'P 1'
#
loop_
_entity.id
_entity.type
_entity.pdbx_description
1 polymer ?
#
loop_
_entity_poly.entity_id
_entity_poly.type
_entity_poly.pdbx_seq_one_letter_code
_entity_poly.pdbx_strand_id
1 'polypeptide(L)'
;SKEVFGIQTDIKLTKFNETNEYCPRLDTNYVFDESTTIAILLGLKFNKRVFLQGLHGTGKSSHIEQVCARLNWPCIRVNLDSHVSRIDLIGKDAIVLKDNKQVTEFQEGILPWAFQNNVSLVFDEYDAGRPDVMFVIQRILEAEGKLTLLDQSKVLSPHPYFRLFATANTVGPVSYTHLRAHETC
;
A
#
# COMPACT_ATOMS: atom_id res chain seq x y z
N SER A 1 -12.96 10.95 -15.30
CA SER A 1 -13.12 9.60 -14.74
C SER A 1 -13.80 8.66 -15.71
N LYS A 2 -14.86 9.06 -16.41
CA LYS A 2 -15.55 8.21 -17.39
C LYS A 2 -14.63 7.73 -18.51
N GLU A 3 -13.78 8.60 -19.03
CA GLU A 3 -12.80 8.29 -20.07
C GLU A 3 -11.68 7.36 -19.61
N VAL A 4 -11.31 7.44 -18.33
CA VAL A 4 -10.16 6.71 -17.79
C VAL A 4 -10.55 5.35 -17.19
N PHE A 5 -11.69 5.28 -16.50
CA PHE A 5 -12.14 4.11 -15.77
C PHE A 5 -13.47 3.52 -16.26
N GLY A 6 -14.13 4.15 -17.22
CA GLY A 6 -15.45 3.75 -17.70
C GLY A 6 -16.61 4.03 -16.73
N ILE A 7 -16.32 4.66 -15.56
CA ILE A 7 -17.29 4.91 -14.49
C ILE A 7 -17.67 6.39 -14.40
N GLN A 8 -18.90 6.65 -13.93
CA GLN A 8 -19.37 8.02 -13.70
C GLN A 8 -19.04 8.46 -12.29
N THR A 9 -18.10 9.40 -12.15
CA THR A 9 -17.75 9.98 -10.85
C THR A 9 -17.19 11.39 -11.05
N ASP A 10 -17.53 12.29 -10.12
CA ASP A 10 -17.01 13.67 -10.05
C ASP A 10 -15.72 13.77 -9.23
N ILE A 11 -15.15 12.64 -8.82
CA ILE A 11 -13.89 12.61 -8.06
C ILE A 11 -12.76 13.12 -8.95
N LYS A 12 -12.23 14.29 -8.59
CA LYS A 12 -11.02 14.85 -9.20
C LYS A 12 -9.81 14.36 -8.44
N LEU A 13 -8.88 13.76 -9.14
CA LEU A 13 -7.65 13.21 -8.61
C LEU A 13 -6.44 13.80 -9.31
N THR A 14 -5.33 13.80 -8.60
CA THR A 14 -4.02 14.08 -9.18
C THR A 14 -3.61 12.89 -10.05
N LYS A 15 -3.25 13.17 -11.29
CA LYS A 15 -2.52 12.24 -12.14
C LYS A 15 -1.10 12.79 -12.25
N PHE A 16 -0.10 11.94 -12.05
CA PHE A 16 1.29 12.35 -12.23
C PHE A 16 1.64 12.42 -13.71
N ASN A 17 2.44 13.40 -14.09
CA ASN A 17 2.80 13.62 -15.50
C ASN A 17 3.78 12.56 -16.02
N GLU A 18 4.61 12.04 -15.13
CA GLU A 18 5.65 11.07 -15.46
C GLU A 18 5.39 9.75 -14.77
N THR A 19 5.77 8.68 -15.42
CA THR A 19 5.85 7.35 -14.84
C THR A 19 7.25 7.11 -14.31
N ASN A 20 7.38 6.29 -13.27
CA ASN A 20 8.66 5.79 -12.79
C ASN A 20 8.66 4.25 -12.77
N GLU A 21 9.76 3.67 -12.34
CA GLU A 21 9.93 2.22 -12.27
C GLU A 21 8.92 1.48 -11.35
N TYR A 22 8.32 2.22 -10.41
CA TYR A 22 7.31 1.68 -9.47
C TYR A 22 5.88 1.81 -9.99
N CYS A 23 5.66 2.45 -11.14
CA CYS A 23 4.33 2.53 -11.73
C CYS A 23 3.94 1.18 -12.33
N PRO A 24 2.78 0.62 -11.94
CA PRO A 24 2.33 -0.66 -12.49
C PRO A 24 2.12 -0.57 -14.01
N ARG A 25 2.34 -1.70 -14.67
CA ARG A 25 2.08 -1.81 -16.12
C ARG A 25 0.60 -1.62 -16.40
N LEU A 26 0.28 -0.77 -17.36
CA LEU A 26 -1.08 -0.53 -17.81
C LEU A 26 -1.62 -1.71 -18.59
N ASP A 27 -2.74 -2.26 -18.16
CA ASP A 27 -3.54 -3.20 -18.93
C ASP A 27 -4.73 -2.44 -19.56
N THR A 28 -4.71 -2.26 -20.86
CA THR A 28 -5.75 -1.54 -21.60
C THR A 28 -7.09 -2.28 -21.65
N ASN A 29 -7.07 -3.60 -21.44
CA ASN A 29 -8.27 -4.46 -21.49
C ASN A 29 -8.90 -4.67 -20.10
N TYR A 30 -8.32 -4.05 -19.05
CA TYR A 30 -8.82 -4.23 -17.71
C TYR A 30 -10.20 -3.60 -17.52
N VAL A 31 -11.14 -4.39 -17.02
CA VAL A 31 -12.52 -3.96 -16.72
C VAL A 31 -12.64 -3.60 -15.25
N PHE A 32 -13.07 -2.39 -14.99
CA PHE A 32 -13.20 -1.86 -13.64
C PHE A 32 -14.58 -2.16 -13.04
N ASP A 33 -14.59 -2.69 -11.80
CA ASP A 33 -15.78 -2.67 -10.97
C ASP A 33 -16.00 -1.26 -10.41
N GLU A 34 -17.20 -0.73 -10.58
CA GLU A 34 -17.50 0.66 -10.23
C GLU A 34 -17.31 0.95 -8.75
N SER A 35 -17.87 0.11 -7.87
CA SER A 35 -17.85 0.30 -6.43
C SER A 35 -16.44 0.24 -5.86
N THR A 36 -15.66 -0.76 -6.26
CA THR A 36 -14.26 -0.93 -5.85
C THR A 36 -13.39 0.21 -6.34
N THR A 37 -13.61 0.64 -7.60
CA THR A 37 -12.86 1.76 -8.17
C THR A 37 -13.14 3.05 -7.40
N ILE A 38 -14.40 3.38 -7.11
CA ILE A 38 -14.76 4.57 -6.34
C ILE A 38 -14.08 4.54 -4.97
N ALA A 39 -14.10 3.42 -4.26
CA ALA A 39 -13.43 3.29 -2.96
C ALA A 39 -11.93 3.56 -3.05
N ILE A 40 -11.24 3.00 -4.04
CA ILE A 40 -9.80 3.24 -4.24
C ILE A 40 -9.55 4.73 -4.58
N LEU A 41 -10.37 5.33 -5.46
CA LEU A 41 -10.23 6.74 -5.81
C LEU A 41 -10.44 7.67 -4.60
N LEU A 42 -11.39 7.34 -3.72
CA LEU A 42 -11.60 8.07 -2.45
C LEU A 42 -10.39 7.91 -1.52
N GLY A 43 -9.84 6.69 -1.42
CA GLY A 43 -8.62 6.42 -0.66
C GLY A 43 -7.45 7.27 -1.15
N LEU A 44 -7.25 7.33 -2.47
CA LEU A 44 -6.20 8.15 -3.09
C LEU A 44 -6.42 9.65 -2.83
N LYS A 45 -7.64 10.13 -2.99
CA LYS A 45 -7.98 11.57 -2.85
C LYS A 45 -7.85 12.08 -1.43
N PHE A 46 -8.44 11.35 -0.49
CA PHE A 46 -8.58 11.81 0.89
C PHE A 46 -7.59 11.18 1.86
N ASN A 47 -6.61 10.44 1.34
CA ASN A 47 -5.64 9.69 2.14
C ASN A 47 -6.31 8.75 3.15
N LYS A 48 -7.44 8.15 2.76
CA LYS A 48 -8.11 7.14 3.59
C LYS A 48 -7.47 5.77 3.37
N ARG A 49 -7.39 5.00 4.44
CA ARG A 49 -6.93 3.61 4.37
C ARG A 49 -8.06 2.77 3.77
N VAL A 50 -7.76 2.03 2.71
CA VAL A 50 -8.75 1.21 2.01
C VAL A 50 -8.41 -0.25 2.18
N PHE A 51 -9.40 -1.01 2.65
CA PHE A 51 -9.29 -2.45 2.83
C PHE A 51 -10.27 -3.15 1.90
N LEU A 52 -9.73 -3.94 0.95
CA LEU A 52 -10.53 -4.73 0.01
C LEU A 52 -10.59 -6.18 0.48
N GLN A 53 -11.80 -6.64 0.78
CA GLN A 53 -12.05 -8.01 1.20
C GLN A 53 -12.89 -8.75 0.14
N GLY A 54 -12.55 -9.99 -0.16
CA GLY A 54 -13.28 -10.80 -1.13
C GLY A 54 -12.62 -12.15 -1.37
N LEU A 55 -13.22 -12.99 -2.19
CA LEU A 55 -12.70 -14.32 -2.50
C LEU A 55 -11.29 -14.27 -3.09
N HIS A 56 -10.53 -15.33 -2.89
CA HIS A 56 -9.21 -15.47 -3.51
C HIS A 56 -9.34 -15.44 -5.05
N GLY A 57 -8.39 -14.79 -5.72
CA GLY A 57 -8.37 -14.74 -7.19
C GLY A 57 -9.34 -13.73 -7.82
N THR A 58 -10.07 -12.91 -7.05
CA THR A 58 -11.01 -11.91 -7.60
C THR A 58 -10.33 -10.62 -8.10
N GLY A 59 -9.00 -10.57 -8.15
CA GLY A 59 -8.26 -9.44 -8.71
C GLY A 59 -8.18 -8.20 -7.82
N LYS A 60 -8.39 -8.32 -6.50
CA LYS A 60 -8.37 -7.18 -5.56
C LYS A 60 -7.11 -6.32 -5.68
N SER A 61 -5.94 -6.93 -5.59
CA SER A 61 -4.65 -6.25 -5.67
C SER A 61 -4.40 -5.69 -7.06
N SER A 62 -4.71 -6.47 -8.10
CA SER A 62 -4.62 -6.02 -9.50
C SER A 62 -5.53 -4.82 -9.78
N HIS A 63 -6.69 -4.73 -9.12
CA HIS A 63 -7.59 -3.59 -9.25
C HIS A 63 -6.94 -2.30 -8.73
N ILE A 64 -6.29 -2.36 -7.57
CA ILE A 64 -5.53 -1.22 -7.01
C ILE A 64 -4.40 -0.83 -7.97
N GLU A 65 -3.61 -1.82 -8.42
CA GLU A 65 -2.51 -1.60 -9.36
C GLU A 65 -3.00 -0.95 -10.65
N GLN A 66 -4.11 -1.42 -11.23
CA GLN A 66 -4.66 -0.85 -12.47
C GLN A 66 -5.24 0.56 -12.31
N VAL A 67 -5.79 0.90 -11.14
CA VAL A 67 -6.17 2.28 -10.83
C VAL A 67 -4.92 3.16 -10.74
N CYS A 68 -3.89 2.71 -10.05
CA CYS A 68 -2.62 3.43 -9.93
C CYS A 68 -1.94 3.62 -11.29
N ALA A 69 -1.91 2.57 -12.14
CA ALA A 69 -1.33 2.64 -13.48
C ALA A 69 -1.95 3.75 -14.34
N ARG A 70 -3.28 3.91 -14.31
CA ARG A 70 -3.98 4.96 -15.08
C ARG A 70 -3.71 6.38 -14.58
N LEU A 71 -3.29 6.50 -13.33
CA LEU A 71 -2.95 7.77 -12.71
C LEU A 71 -1.45 8.07 -12.72
N ASN A 72 -0.63 7.19 -13.29
CA ASN A 72 0.83 7.20 -13.18
C ASN A 72 1.28 7.27 -11.71
N TRP A 73 0.51 6.66 -10.82
CA TRP A 73 0.78 6.65 -9.39
C TRP A 73 1.68 5.46 -9.07
N PRO A 74 2.87 5.69 -8.49
CA PRO A 74 3.74 4.60 -8.07
C PRO A 74 3.01 3.68 -7.09
N CYS A 75 3.15 2.37 -7.26
CA CYS A 75 2.46 1.39 -6.46
C CYS A 75 3.36 0.19 -6.19
N ILE A 76 3.55 -0.12 -4.91
CA ILE A 76 4.33 -1.27 -4.48
C ILE A 76 3.41 -2.21 -3.72
N ARG A 77 3.49 -3.48 -4.09
CA ARG A 77 2.75 -4.56 -3.44
C ARG A 77 3.68 -5.40 -2.58
N VAL A 78 3.29 -5.62 -1.34
CA VAL A 78 3.96 -6.49 -0.39
C VAL A 78 2.97 -7.58 0.01
N ASN A 79 3.28 -8.82 -0.32
CA ASN A 79 2.49 -9.96 0.13
C ASN A 79 2.88 -10.29 1.58
N LEU A 80 1.92 -10.25 2.50
CA LEU A 80 2.13 -10.55 3.91
C LEU A 80 1.97 -12.05 4.18
N ASP A 81 2.79 -12.84 3.55
CA ASP A 81 2.86 -14.27 3.84
C ASP A 81 3.59 -14.55 5.18
N SER A 82 3.62 -15.84 5.58
CA SER A 82 4.25 -16.26 6.83
C SER A 82 5.78 -16.08 6.87
N HIS A 83 6.42 -15.71 5.75
CA HIS A 83 7.87 -15.53 5.65
C HIS A 83 8.28 -14.07 5.88
N VAL A 84 7.37 -13.11 5.63
CA VAL A 84 7.65 -11.69 5.87
C VAL A 84 7.78 -11.44 7.37
N SER A 85 8.89 -10.87 7.77
CA SER A 85 9.20 -10.50 9.15
C SER A 85 9.19 -8.99 9.36
N ARG A 86 9.20 -8.56 10.64
CA ARG A 86 9.36 -7.16 10.98
C ARG A 86 10.63 -6.54 10.38
N ILE A 87 11.72 -7.31 10.32
CA ILE A 87 13.02 -6.88 9.80
C ILE A 87 12.91 -6.56 8.30
N ASP A 88 12.15 -7.35 7.54
CA ASP A 88 11.97 -7.12 6.12
C ASP A 88 11.16 -5.85 5.84
N LEU A 89 10.21 -5.53 6.73
CA LEU A 89 9.43 -4.30 6.61
C LEU A 89 10.18 -3.06 7.07
N ILE A 90 10.79 -3.10 8.24
CA ILE A 90 11.41 -1.91 8.88
C ILE A 90 12.84 -1.71 8.42
N GLY A 91 13.59 -2.81 8.30
CA GLY A 91 15.03 -2.78 8.04
C GLY A 91 15.84 -3.41 9.16
N LYS A 92 17.14 -3.48 8.97
CA LYS A 92 18.10 -4.12 9.86
C LYS A 92 19.46 -3.47 9.80
N ASP A 93 20.22 -3.63 10.87
CA ASP A 93 21.63 -3.34 10.84
C ASP A 93 22.38 -4.40 10.02
N ALA A 94 23.20 -3.97 9.10
CA ALA A 94 24.03 -4.82 8.27
C ALA A 94 25.50 -4.38 8.36
N ILE A 95 26.39 -5.35 8.37
CA ILE A 95 27.83 -5.08 8.28
C ILE A 95 28.21 -4.92 6.81
N VAL A 96 28.66 -3.73 6.46
CA VAL A 96 29.14 -3.39 5.11
C VAL A 96 30.62 -3.05 5.13
N LEU A 97 31.30 -3.32 4.02
CA LEU A 97 32.70 -2.94 3.84
C LEU A 97 32.77 -1.55 3.21
N LYS A 98 33.28 -0.56 3.95
CA LYS A 98 33.62 0.76 3.44
C LYS A 98 35.11 1.01 3.69
N ASP A 99 35.84 1.34 2.64
CA ASP A 99 37.29 1.62 2.70
C ASP A 99 38.10 0.50 3.40
N ASN A 100 37.81 -0.75 3.08
CA ASN A 100 38.38 -1.95 3.70
C ASN A 100 38.14 -2.09 5.24
N LYS A 101 37.21 -1.35 5.81
CA LYS A 101 36.78 -1.46 7.21
C LYS A 101 35.36 -1.98 7.27
N GLN A 102 35.09 -2.83 8.24
CA GLN A 102 33.73 -3.26 8.56
C GLN A 102 33.05 -2.15 9.34
N VAL A 103 31.93 -1.65 8.83
CA VAL A 103 31.05 -0.69 9.50
C VAL A 103 29.64 -1.24 9.56
N THR A 104 28.96 -0.99 10.67
CA THR A 104 27.55 -1.32 10.79
C THR A 104 26.75 -0.18 10.18
N GLU A 105 25.86 -0.51 9.24
CA GLU A 105 24.98 0.45 8.59
C GLU A 105 23.55 -0.08 8.59
N PHE A 106 22.61 0.78 8.92
CA PHE A 106 21.20 0.40 8.87
C PHE A 106 20.72 0.33 7.42
N GLN A 107 20.26 -0.85 7.00
CA GLN A 107 19.58 -1.05 5.73
C GLN A 107 18.09 -0.85 5.93
N GLU A 108 17.56 0.21 5.34
CA GLU A 108 16.15 0.56 5.42
C GLU A 108 15.27 -0.49 4.73
N GLY A 109 14.17 -0.88 5.38
CA GLY A 109 13.18 -1.78 4.82
C GLY A 109 12.19 -1.05 3.91
N ILE A 110 11.28 -1.82 3.30
CA ILE A 110 10.32 -1.28 2.32
C ILE A 110 9.35 -0.27 2.94
N LEU A 111 8.97 -0.44 4.21
CA LEU A 111 7.96 0.39 4.85
C LEU A 111 8.44 1.82 5.14
N PRO A 112 9.59 2.06 5.80
CA PRO A 112 10.12 3.42 6.01
C PRO A 112 10.38 4.12 4.69
N TRP A 113 10.92 3.42 3.70
CA TRP A 113 11.15 3.95 2.38
C TRP A 113 9.82 4.39 1.71
N ALA A 114 8.83 3.50 1.64
CA ALA A 114 7.54 3.82 1.04
C ALA A 114 6.85 4.98 1.76
N PHE A 115 6.94 5.01 3.09
CA PHE A 115 6.32 6.03 3.92
C PHE A 115 6.82 7.44 3.63
N GLN A 116 8.08 7.58 3.24
CA GLN A 116 8.74 8.84 2.90
C GLN A 116 8.63 9.22 1.42
N ASN A 117 8.05 8.35 0.59
CA ASN A 117 7.97 8.56 -0.84
C ASN A 117 6.53 8.70 -1.34
N ASN A 118 6.42 9.26 -2.54
CA ASN A 118 5.17 9.33 -3.27
C ASN A 118 4.81 7.96 -3.85
N VAL A 119 4.19 7.12 -3.04
CA VAL A 119 3.85 5.75 -3.43
C VAL A 119 2.58 5.26 -2.75
N SER A 120 1.83 4.41 -3.44
CA SER A 120 0.78 3.57 -2.85
C SER A 120 1.40 2.25 -2.41
N LEU A 121 1.35 1.97 -1.12
CA LEU A 121 1.77 0.69 -0.57
C LEU A 121 0.55 -0.21 -0.40
N VAL A 122 0.61 -1.40 -0.97
CA VAL A 122 -0.47 -2.40 -0.91
C VAL A 122 0.01 -3.59 -0.09
N PHE A 123 -0.59 -3.81 1.06
CA PHE A 123 -0.42 -5.04 1.81
C PHE A 123 -1.41 -6.08 1.33
N ASP A 124 -0.90 -7.07 0.60
CA ASP A 124 -1.71 -8.16 0.08
C ASP A 124 -1.74 -9.34 1.06
N GLU A 125 -2.86 -10.06 1.11
CA GLU A 125 -3.09 -11.15 2.05
C GLU A 125 -2.90 -10.73 3.52
N TYR A 126 -3.46 -9.58 3.88
CA TYR A 126 -3.34 -8.99 5.21
C TYR A 126 -3.77 -9.94 6.34
N ASP A 127 -4.71 -10.83 6.06
CA ASP A 127 -5.22 -11.87 6.97
C ASP A 127 -4.19 -13.00 7.23
N ALA A 128 -3.19 -13.18 6.37
CA ALA A 128 -2.12 -14.16 6.53
C ALA A 128 -0.88 -13.60 7.25
N GLY A 129 -0.85 -12.30 7.54
CA GLY A 129 0.29 -11.62 8.14
C GLY A 129 0.58 -12.09 9.57
N ARG A 130 1.87 -12.14 9.91
CA ARG A 130 2.34 -12.49 11.26
C ARG A 130 1.97 -11.41 12.28
N PRO A 131 1.66 -11.76 13.54
CA PRO A 131 1.28 -10.77 14.57
C PRO A 131 2.33 -9.65 14.79
N ASP A 132 3.61 -9.98 14.78
CA ASP A 132 4.71 -9.01 14.93
C ASP A 132 4.76 -7.97 13.80
N VAL A 133 4.46 -8.41 12.58
CA VAL A 133 4.30 -7.56 11.39
C VAL A 133 3.06 -6.68 11.50
N MET A 134 1.94 -7.26 11.93
CA MET A 134 0.67 -6.56 12.09
C MET A 134 0.77 -5.39 13.07
N PHE A 135 1.48 -5.54 14.19
CA PHE A 135 1.70 -4.46 15.16
C PHE A 135 2.45 -3.26 14.55
N VAL A 136 3.39 -3.50 13.64
CA VAL A 136 4.10 -2.42 12.95
C VAL A 136 3.16 -1.69 11.99
N ILE A 137 2.37 -2.45 11.23
CA ILE A 137 1.44 -1.89 10.24
C ILE A 137 0.34 -1.10 10.94
N GLN A 138 -0.18 -1.59 12.07
CA GLN A 138 -1.26 -0.93 12.81
C GLN A 138 -0.92 0.53 13.15
N ARG A 139 0.32 0.81 13.53
CA ARG A 139 0.75 2.18 13.87
C ARG A 139 0.63 3.17 12.70
N ILE A 140 0.85 2.72 11.48
CA ILE A 140 0.74 3.56 10.28
C ILE A 140 -0.70 3.67 9.73
N LEU A 141 -1.61 2.85 10.27
CA LEU A 141 -3.03 2.93 9.94
C LEU A 141 -3.74 4.06 10.69
N GLU A 142 -3.17 4.55 11.78
CA GLU A 142 -3.74 5.67 12.56
C GLU A 142 -3.79 6.96 11.74
N ALA A 143 -4.70 7.87 12.09
CA ALA A 143 -4.97 9.10 11.32
C ALA A 143 -3.74 10.01 11.21
N GLU A 144 -2.96 10.13 12.28
CA GLU A 144 -1.68 10.85 12.33
C GLU A 144 -0.49 9.87 12.33
N GLY A 145 -0.67 8.72 11.69
CA GLY A 145 0.28 7.63 11.75
C GLY A 145 1.71 8.10 11.53
N LYS A 146 2.55 7.93 12.54
CA LYS A 146 3.99 8.16 12.50
C LYS A 146 4.70 6.84 12.64
N LEU A 147 5.76 6.66 11.88
CA LEU A 147 6.59 5.47 11.96
C LEU A 147 7.82 5.77 12.83
N THR A 148 7.91 5.09 13.98
CA THR A 148 9.07 5.23 14.86
C THR A 148 10.08 4.13 14.57
N LEU A 149 11.27 4.52 14.17
CA LEU A 149 12.43 3.64 13.98
C LEU A 149 13.27 3.69 15.24
N LEU A 150 13.07 2.73 16.13
CA LEU A 150 13.74 2.70 17.44
C LEU A 150 15.26 2.60 17.31
N ASP A 151 15.72 1.77 16.38
CA ASP A 151 17.15 1.51 16.16
C ASP A 151 17.90 2.76 15.65
N GLN A 152 17.16 3.71 15.07
CA GLN A 152 17.71 4.98 14.58
C GLN A 152 17.30 6.19 15.44
N SER A 153 16.50 5.99 16.47
CA SER A 153 15.91 7.09 17.26
C SER A 153 15.20 8.14 16.40
N LYS A 154 14.55 7.70 15.31
CA LYS A 154 13.86 8.58 14.35
C LYS A 154 12.35 8.36 14.37
N VAL A 155 11.62 9.45 14.17
CA VAL A 155 10.18 9.43 13.94
C VAL A 155 9.92 9.99 12.54
N LEU A 156 9.38 9.15 11.67
CA LEU A 156 9.06 9.50 10.30
C LEU A 156 7.61 9.94 10.18
N SER A 157 7.39 10.97 9.36
CA SER A 157 6.05 11.41 8.94
C SER A 157 5.79 10.97 7.51
N PRO A 158 4.54 10.66 7.14
CA PRO A 158 4.23 10.19 5.80
C PRO A 158 4.41 11.29 4.76
N HIS A 159 4.87 10.90 3.59
CA HIS A 159 4.85 11.79 2.42
C HIS A 159 3.40 12.19 2.11
N PRO A 160 3.10 13.44 1.67
CA PRO A 160 1.74 13.91 1.36
C PRO A 160 0.98 13.03 0.36
N TYR A 161 1.70 12.39 -0.54
CA TYR A 161 1.14 11.45 -1.53
C TYR A 161 1.36 9.97 -1.18
N PHE A 162 1.83 9.66 0.03
CA PHE A 162 1.81 8.27 0.50
C PHE A 162 0.38 7.77 0.66
N ARG A 163 0.09 6.59 0.15
CA ARG A 163 -1.22 5.93 0.29
C ARG A 163 -1.05 4.51 0.75
N LEU A 164 -2.03 4.02 1.51
CA LEU A 164 -2.00 2.68 2.06
C LEU A 164 -3.28 1.94 1.74
N PHE A 165 -3.10 0.76 1.17
CA PHE A 165 -4.16 -0.19 0.84
C PHE A 165 -3.84 -1.54 1.47
N ALA A 166 -4.87 -2.32 1.75
CA ALA A 166 -4.71 -3.71 2.12
C ALA A 166 -5.78 -4.56 1.45
N THR A 167 -5.43 -5.82 1.18
CA THR A 167 -6.38 -6.81 0.69
C THR A 167 -6.40 -8.01 1.65
N ALA A 168 -7.55 -8.67 1.75
CA ALA A 168 -7.69 -9.92 2.48
C ALA A 168 -8.62 -10.87 1.76
N ASN A 169 -8.49 -12.14 2.09
CA ASN A 169 -9.38 -13.17 1.63
C ASN A 169 -10.52 -13.36 2.62
N THR A 170 -11.72 -13.65 2.11
CA THR A 170 -12.84 -14.03 2.96
C THR A 170 -12.75 -15.51 3.31
N VAL A 171 -12.87 -15.81 4.60
CA VAL A 171 -12.96 -17.17 5.10
C VAL A 171 -14.43 -17.55 5.23
N GLY A 172 -14.91 -18.45 4.38
CA GLY A 172 -16.29 -18.98 4.45
C GLY A 172 -17.14 -18.73 3.17
N PRO A 173 -18.37 -19.25 3.12
CA PRO A 173 -19.28 -19.01 2.00
C PRO A 173 -19.77 -17.57 2.05
N VAL A 174 -19.30 -16.74 1.12
CA VAL A 174 -19.57 -15.30 1.16
C VAL A 174 -20.27 -14.85 -0.10
N SER A 175 -21.33 -14.12 0.14
CA SER A 175 -22.16 -13.51 -0.88
C SER A 175 -21.92 -12.02 -1.09
N TYR A 176 -20.97 -11.37 -0.43
CA TYR A 176 -20.82 -9.91 -0.55
C TYR A 176 -19.38 -9.42 -0.37
N THR A 177 -18.97 -8.50 -1.24
CA THR A 177 -17.78 -7.67 -1.05
C THR A 177 -18.13 -6.53 -0.09
N HIS A 178 -17.61 -6.52 1.12
CA HIS A 178 -17.81 -5.42 2.06
C HIS A 178 -16.65 -4.43 1.96
N LEU A 179 -16.96 -3.24 1.48
CA LEU A 179 -16.09 -2.09 1.61
C LEU A 179 -16.28 -1.51 3.02
N ARG A 180 -15.30 -1.69 3.89
CA ARG A 180 -15.24 -0.97 5.16
C ARG A 180 -14.25 0.18 5.04
N ALA A 181 -14.76 1.39 4.92
CA ALA A 181 -14.00 2.58 5.30
C ALA A 181 -14.03 2.65 6.83
N HIS A 182 -12.91 2.47 7.49
CA HIS A 182 -12.83 2.77 8.91
C HIS A 182 -12.92 4.28 9.07
N GLU A 183 -14.08 4.77 9.45
CA GLU A 183 -14.23 6.07 10.06
C GLU A 183 -13.75 5.92 11.50
N THR A 184 -12.57 6.42 11.77
CA THR A 184 -12.18 6.76 13.13
C THR A 184 -12.79 8.11 13.44
N CYS A 185 -13.76 8.11 14.35
CA CYS A 185 -14.22 9.34 15.02
C CYS A 185 -13.07 10.03 15.75
#